data_9f845248f9b94f9b624765de0aa44405
#
_entry.id   9f845248f9b94f9b624765de0aa44405
#
_cell.length_a   1.000
_cell.length_b   1.000
_cell.length_c   1.000
_cell.angle_alpha   90.00
_cell.angle_beta   90.00
_cell.angle_gamma   90.00
#
_symmetry.space_group_name_H-M   'P 1'
#
loop_
_entity.id
_entity.type
_entity.pdbx_description
1 polymer ?
#
loop_
_entity_poly.entity_id
_entity_poly.type
_entity_poly.pdbx_seq_one_letter_code
_entity_poly.pdbx_strand_id
1 'polypeptide(L)'
;AKPSDKKIGGAFYSRFNEFRKPRVFTSYMGTITTVLQQGHELGHAFHYWLMRDLPVVQTEFPMTLTETASTFNEAVIRRYLLDRADEKEAFGMLWQELRSAANFLMNTMVRMDFELAFIEERKKGVVSAKRSVDLMRKAWHEWYGDSTVGADDYLWAYKLHYYKTDQLIYNYPYTVGYLLSQGLLTELDRRDRDFMPFYRAMLRDTGRMTVDEIVERHFGSNASEPAFWEGCMKGALGSIRRFASINPNN
;
A
#
# COMPACT_ATOMS: atom_id res chain seq x y z
N ALA A 1 15.84 0.49 -16.33
CA ALA A 1 16.36 -0.30 -17.46
C ALA A 1 15.35 -0.24 -18.62
N LYS A 2 15.80 -0.29 -19.88
CA LYS A 2 14.90 -0.31 -21.03
C LYS A 2 14.03 -1.57 -21.01
N PRO A 3 12.74 -1.51 -21.36
CA PRO A 3 11.89 -2.68 -21.53
C PRO A 3 12.49 -3.66 -22.54
N SER A 4 12.33 -4.96 -22.34
CA SER A 4 12.67 -5.99 -23.32
C SER A 4 11.86 -7.25 -23.02
N ASP A 5 11.62 -8.07 -24.04
CA ASP A 5 10.85 -9.32 -23.94
C ASP A 5 11.50 -10.38 -23.02
N LYS A 6 12.78 -10.16 -22.67
CA LYS A 6 13.55 -11.04 -21.77
C LYS A 6 13.61 -10.54 -20.32
N LYS A 7 12.84 -9.51 -19.97
CA LYS A 7 12.77 -8.95 -18.62
C LYS A 7 11.41 -9.25 -17.98
N ILE A 8 11.45 -9.51 -16.69
CA ILE A 8 10.24 -9.50 -15.87
C ILE A 8 9.65 -8.09 -15.91
N GLY A 9 8.36 -7.97 -16.21
CA GLY A 9 7.62 -6.71 -16.14
C GLY A 9 7.48 -6.21 -14.71
N GLY A 10 7.21 -4.91 -14.56
CA GLY A 10 7.00 -4.29 -13.26
C GLY A 10 8.25 -3.69 -12.63
N ALA A 11 8.23 -3.60 -11.31
CA ALA A 11 9.33 -3.07 -10.50
C ALA A 11 9.46 -3.90 -9.23
N PHE A 12 10.64 -3.92 -8.66
CA PHE A 12 10.90 -4.51 -7.34
C PHE A 12 12.14 -3.90 -6.69
N TYR A 13 12.10 -3.86 -5.38
CA TYR A 13 13.23 -3.56 -4.53
C TYR A 13 13.88 -4.84 -4.01
N SER A 14 15.20 -4.80 -3.82
CA SER A 14 15.96 -5.86 -3.17
C SER A 14 17.06 -5.26 -2.31
N ARG A 15 17.32 -5.86 -1.16
CA ARG A 15 18.39 -5.46 -0.26
C ARG A 15 19.56 -6.43 -0.35
N PHE A 16 20.77 -5.86 -0.37
CA PHE A 16 22.00 -6.60 -0.32
C PHE A 16 22.65 -6.36 1.05
N ASN A 17 22.33 -7.23 1.99
CA ASN A 17 22.76 -7.09 3.39
C ASN A 17 24.29 -7.09 3.53
N GLU A 18 25.01 -7.86 2.72
CA GLU A 18 26.46 -7.90 2.70
C GLU A 18 27.08 -6.52 2.40
N PHE A 19 26.53 -5.79 1.43
CA PHE A 19 27.04 -4.48 1.02
C PHE A 19 26.30 -3.31 1.67
N ARG A 20 25.28 -3.58 2.47
CA ARG A 20 24.39 -2.54 3.06
C ARG A 20 23.84 -1.56 2.02
N LYS A 21 23.52 -2.06 0.83
CA LYS A 21 23.05 -1.26 -0.30
C LYS A 21 21.70 -1.78 -0.83
N PRO A 22 20.70 -0.92 -0.97
CA PRO A 22 19.49 -1.27 -1.70
C PRO A 22 19.76 -1.33 -3.20
N ARG A 23 18.95 -2.13 -3.90
CA ARG A 23 18.87 -2.20 -5.35
C ARG A 23 17.41 -2.04 -5.77
N VAL A 24 17.18 -1.28 -6.81
CA VAL A 24 15.85 -1.10 -7.40
C VAL A 24 15.92 -1.53 -8.86
N PHE A 25 15.00 -2.39 -9.25
CA PHE A 25 14.76 -2.77 -10.63
C PHE A 25 13.43 -2.16 -11.09
N THR A 26 13.42 -1.52 -12.25
CA THR A 26 12.20 -1.02 -12.88
C THR A 26 12.25 -1.22 -14.39
N SER A 27 11.14 -1.62 -14.97
CA SER A 27 10.91 -1.56 -16.43
C SER A 27 10.21 -0.24 -16.76
N TYR A 28 11.01 0.82 -16.96
CA TYR A 28 10.49 2.16 -17.19
C TYR A 28 9.95 2.33 -18.61
N MET A 29 8.69 2.74 -18.73
CA MET A 29 7.97 2.88 -19.99
C MET A 29 7.58 4.34 -20.33
N GLY A 30 8.04 5.32 -19.55
CA GLY A 30 7.74 6.74 -19.80
C GLY A 30 6.30 7.14 -19.43
N THR A 31 5.60 6.33 -18.65
CA THR A 31 4.22 6.61 -18.19
C THR A 31 4.21 7.06 -16.72
N ILE A 32 3.18 7.82 -16.33
CA ILE A 32 2.96 8.21 -14.91
C ILE A 32 2.95 6.98 -14.02
N THR A 33 2.32 5.89 -14.44
CA THR A 33 2.29 4.62 -13.70
C THR A 33 3.70 4.12 -13.41
N THR A 34 4.60 4.14 -14.39
CA THR A 34 5.98 3.67 -14.18
C THR A 34 6.83 4.64 -13.37
N VAL A 35 6.51 5.94 -13.36
CA VAL A 35 7.11 6.93 -12.45
C VAL A 35 6.69 6.63 -11.00
N LEU A 36 5.40 6.41 -10.76
CA LEU A 36 4.88 6.07 -9.44
C LEU A 36 5.44 4.73 -8.93
N GLN A 37 5.50 3.70 -9.79
CA GLN A 37 6.14 2.42 -9.44
C GLN A 37 7.61 2.60 -9.07
N GLN A 38 8.35 3.39 -9.83
CA GLN A 38 9.75 3.68 -9.49
C GLN A 38 9.85 4.43 -8.16
N GLY A 39 8.94 5.38 -7.90
CA GLY A 39 8.83 6.06 -6.62
C GLY A 39 8.55 5.12 -5.47
N HIS A 40 7.67 4.14 -5.67
CA HIS A 40 7.37 3.08 -4.71
C HIS A 40 8.63 2.32 -4.30
N GLU A 41 9.34 1.76 -5.27
CA GLU A 41 10.55 0.98 -5.00
C GLU A 41 11.68 1.82 -4.37
N LEU A 42 11.76 3.10 -4.74
CA LEU A 42 12.68 4.04 -4.10
C LEU A 42 12.29 4.33 -2.65
N GLY A 43 11.02 4.28 -2.31
CA GLY A 43 10.53 4.37 -0.92
C GLY A 43 11.06 3.22 -0.07
N HIS A 44 10.96 1.98 -0.55
CA HIS A 44 11.59 0.82 0.11
C HIS A 44 13.10 0.96 0.22
N ALA A 45 13.75 1.39 -0.86
CA ALA A 45 15.19 1.60 -0.87
C ALA A 45 15.64 2.66 0.13
N PHE A 46 14.90 3.75 0.26
CA PHE A 46 15.14 4.81 1.24
C PHE A 46 14.95 4.31 2.67
N HIS A 47 13.90 3.55 2.93
CA HIS A 47 13.65 2.93 4.22
C HIS A 47 14.85 2.09 4.67
N TYR A 48 15.27 1.13 3.86
CA TYR A 48 16.43 0.30 4.15
C TYR A 48 17.73 1.12 4.26
N TRP A 49 17.91 2.13 3.41
CA TRP A 49 19.09 2.99 3.44
C TRP A 49 19.22 3.74 4.76
N LEU A 50 18.12 4.15 5.37
CA LEU A 50 18.09 4.78 6.69
C LEU A 50 18.50 3.82 7.81
N MET A 51 18.27 2.52 7.63
CA MET A 51 18.56 1.48 8.61
C MET A 51 19.91 0.80 8.41
N ARG A 52 20.67 1.16 7.37
CA ARG A 52 21.89 0.43 6.95
C ARG A 52 23.01 0.37 7.98
N ASP A 53 23.04 1.28 8.94
CA ASP A 53 24.00 1.35 10.05
C ASP A 53 23.54 0.58 11.29
N LEU A 54 22.29 0.12 11.32
CA LEU A 54 21.76 -0.71 12.39
C LEU A 54 22.24 -2.17 12.26
N PRO A 55 22.22 -2.96 13.37
CA PRO A 55 22.40 -4.41 13.28
C PRO A 55 21.42 -5.02 12.26
N VAL A 56 21.87 -6.06 11.52
CA VAL A 56 21.04 -6.66 10.44
C VAL A 56 19.66 -7.06 10.94
N VAL A 57 19.57 -7.67 12.12
CA VAL A 57 18.31 -8.08 12.72
C VAL A 57 17.32 -6.93 12.93
N GLN A 58 17.81 -5.71 13.15
CA GLN A 58 16.99 -4.52 13.31
C GLN A 58 16.62 -3.87 11.96
N THR A 59 17.11 -4.39 10.85
CA THR A 59 16.66 -3.98 9.51
C THR A 59 15.52 -4.85 8.99
N GLU A 60 15.16 -5.89 9.74
CA GLU A 60 13.94 -6.69 9.53
C GLU A 60 12.79 -6.01 10.26
N PHE A 61 11.79 -5.56 9.55
CA PHE A 61 10.61 -4.93 10.12
C PHE A 61 9.34 -5.75 9.83
N PRO A 62 8.30 -5.63 10.66
CA PRO A 62 7.06 -6.37 10.47
C PRO A 62 6.47 -6.13 9.08
N MET A 63 5.89 -7.19 8.51
CA MET A 63 5.20 -7.14 7.22
C MET A 63 4.18 -6.01 7.18
N THR A 64 3.50 -5.72 8.28
CA THR A 64 2.53 -4.63 8.45
C THR A 64 3.08 -3.26 8.07
N LEU A 65 4.38 -3.00 8.28
CA LEU A 65 5.03 -1.72 8.02
C LEU A 65 5.76 -1.66 6.67
N THR A 66 5.78 -2.78 5.92
CA THR A 66 6.58 -2.93 4.69
C THR A 66 6.22 -1.87 3.65
N GLU A 67 4.95 -1.57 3.49
CA GLU A 67 4.46 -0.68 2.43
C GLU A 67 4.35 0.79 2.85
N THR A 68 4.67 1.13 4.09
CA THR A 68 4.51 2.51 4.59
C THR A 68 5.36 3.53 3.84
N ALA A 69 6.65 3.24 3.64
CA ALA A 69 7.58 4.15 2.97
C ALA A 69 7.34 4.20 1.46
N SER A 70 7.00 3.07 0.84
CA SER A 70 6.74 2.96 -0.58
C SER A 70 5.49 3.72 -0.99
N THR A 71 4.37 3.49 -0.30
CA THR A 71 3.09 4.17 -0.57
C THR A 71 3.15 5.66 -0.22
N PHE A 72 3.87 6.05 0.84
CA PHE A 72 4.10 7.46 1.14
C PHE A 72 4.87 8.17 0.03
N ASN A 73 5.91 7.55 -0.50
CA ASN A 73 6.71 8.13 -1.58
C ASN A 73 5.89 8.30 -2.86
N GLU A 74 5.03 7.32 -3.21
CA GLU A 74 4.05 7.48 -4.29
C GLU A 74 3.12 8.68 -4.06
N ALA A 75 2.59 8.82 -2.84
CA ALA A 75 1.66 9.87 -2.50
C ALA A 75 2.31 11.27 -2.61
N VAL A 76 3.57 11.42 -2.18
CA VAL A 76 4.34 12.67 -2.33
C VAL A 76 4.56 13.01 -3.81
N ILE A 77 4.99 12.04 -4.63
CA ILE A 77 5.20 12.24 -6.06
C ILE A 77 3.88 12.62 -6.74
N ARG A 78 2.79 11.93 -6.43
CA ARG A 78 1.48 12.21 -6.99
C ARG A 78 1.01 13.61 -6.64
N ARG A 79 1.15 14.03 -5.37
CA ARG A 79 0.84 15.38 -4.93
C ARG A 79 1.63 16.42 -5.72
N TYR A 80 2.93 16.23 -5.87
CA TYR A 80 3.80 17.13 -6.64
C TYR A 80 3.35 17.26 -8.09
N LEU A 81 2.93 16.17 -8.72
CA LEU A 81 2.43 16.17 -10.10
C LEU A 81 1.05 16.84 -10.21
N LEU A 82 0.13 16.54 -9.26
CA LEU A 82 -1.20 17.14 -9.23
C LEU A 82 -1.20 18.67 -9.05
N ASP A 83 -0.21 19.20 -8.32
CA ASP A 83 -0.06 20.65 -8.13
C ASP A 83 0.38 21.40 -9.42
N ARG A 84 0.81 20.66 -10.44
CA ARG A 84 1.33 21.19 -11.71
C ARG A 84 0.53 20.74 -12.92
N ALA A 85 -0.43 19.86 -12.72
CA ALA A 85 -1.26 19.27 -13.75
C ALA A 85 -2.34 20.26 -14.22
N ASP A 86 -2.66 20.24 -15.51
CA ASP A 86 -3.91 20.80 -15.99
C ASP A 86 -5.12 19.95 -15.53
N GLU A 87 -6.33 20.42 -15.79
CA GLU A 87 -7.56 19.77 -15.32
C GLU A 87 -7.73 18.35 -15.88
N LYS A 88 -7.38 18.13 -17.14
CA LYS A 88 -7.45 16.82 -17.80
C LYS A 88 -6.41 15.84 -17.23
N GLU A 89 -5.20 16.31 -17.03
CA GLU A 89 -4.14 15.52 -16.40
C GLU A 89 -4.49 15.19 -14.95
N ALA A 90 -5.00 16.18 -14.19
CA ALA A 90 -5.44 15.99 -12.81
C ALA A 90 -6.56 14.96 -12.70
N PHE A 91 -7.55 14.99 -13.62
CA PHE A 91 -8.60 13.97 -13.68
C PHE A 91 -8.02 12.56 -13.81
N GLY A 92 -7.10 12.34 -14.77
CA GLY A 92 -6.46 11.04 -14.97
C GLY A 92 -5.65 10.57 -13.75
N MET A 93 -4.91 11.48 -13.09
CA MET A 93 -4.11 11.15 -11.91
C MET A 93 -5.00 10.83 -10.69
N LEU A 94 -6.06 11.62 -10.47
CA LEU A 94 -7.02 11.37 -9.39
C LEU A 94 -7.79 10.08 -9.61
N TRP A 95 -8.18 9.77 -10.85
CA TRP A 95 -8.78 8.48 -11.19
C TRP A 95 -7.88 7.30 -10.80
N GLN A 96 -6.59 7.38 -11.13
CA GLN A 96 -5.62 6.34 -10.73
C GLN A 96 -5.46 6.25 -9.21
N GLU A 97 -5.45 7.39 -8.51
CA GLU A 97 -5.38 7.42 -7.05
C GLU A 97 -6.60 6.76 -6.41
N LEU A 98 -7.81 7.10 -6.87
CA LEU A 98 -9.05 6.51 -6.35
C LEU A 98 -9.15 5.01 -6.65
N ARG A 99 -8.67 4.56 -7.80
CA ARG A 99 -8.53 3.13 -8.10
C ARG A 99 -7.58 2.43 -7.13
N SER A 100 -6.46 3.06 -6.81
CA SER A 100 -5.51 2.53 -5.82
C SER A 100 -6.12 2.51 -4.42
N ALA A 101 -6.81 3.57 -4.02
CA ALA A 101 -7.53 3.64 -2.75
C ALA A 101 -8.58 2.53 -2.64
N ALA A 102 -9.43 2.35 -3.67
CA ALA A 102 -10.42 1.28 -3.70
C ALA A 102 -9.76 -0.11 -3.64
N ASN A 103 -8.62 -0.31 -4.32
CA ASN A 103 -7.88 -1.56 -4.22
C ASN A 103 -7.34 -1.80 -2.80
N PHE A 104 -6.76 -0.80 -2.16
CA PHE A 104 -6.15 -0.95 -0.84
C PHE A 104 -7.17 -0.98 0.29
N LEU A 105 -8.24 -0.23 0.22
CA LEU A 105 -9.24 -0.11 1.30
C LEU A 105 -10.40 -1.10 1.17
N MET A 106 -10.69 -1.60 -0.03
CA MET A 106 -11.82 -2.49 -0.28
C MET A 106 -11.35 -3.85 -0.80
N ASN A 107 -10.70 -3.91 -1.98
CA ASN A 107 -10.32 -5.18 -2.60
C ASN A 107 -9.32 -5.99 -1.75
N THR A 108 -8.39 -5.32 -1.09
CA THR A 108 -7.45 -5.96 -0.16
C THR A 108 -8.19 -6.60 1.02
N MET A 109 -9.22 -5.95 1.53
CA MET A 109 -10.03 -6.48 2.62
C MET A 109 -10.91 -7.66 2.16
N VAL A 110 -11.50 -7.58 0.97
CA VAL A 110 -12.16 -8.75 0.35
C VAL A 110 -11.23 -9.96 0.33
N ARG A 111 -9.99 -9.74 -0.09
CA ARG A 111 -8.99 -10.83 -0.15
C ARG A 111 -8.65 -11.39 1.21
N MET A 112 -8.52 -10.54 2.21
CA MET A 112 -8.22 -10.95 3.59
C MET A 112 -9.39 -11.76 4.18
N ASP A 113 -10.62 -11.27 4.06
CA ASP A 113 -11.80 -11.93 4.61
C ASP A 113 -12.07 -13.28 3.93
N PHE A 114 -11.87 -13.34 2.60
CA PHE A 114 -11.89 -14.61 1.89
C PHE A 114 -10.84 -15.58 2.44
N GLU A 115 -9.59 -15.15 2.58
CA GLU A 115 -8.48 -15.99 3.03
C GLU A 115 -8.73 -16.54 4.44
N LEU A 116 -9.17 -15.68 5.37
CA LEU A 116 -9.54 -16.08 6.73
C LEU A 116 -10.68 -17.11 6.72
N ALA A 117 -11.75 -16.84 5.99
CA ALA A 117 -12.89 -17.76 5.87
C ALA A 117 -12.49 -19.09 5.22
N PHE A 118 -11.64 -19.05 4.19
CA PHE A 118 -11.12 -20.24 3.53
C PHE A 118 -10.27 -21.09 4.50
N ILE A 119 -9.39 -20.48 5.29
CA ILE A 119 -8.56 -21.17 6.28
C ILE A 119 -9.45 -21.87 7.31
N GLU A 120 -10.50 -21.21 7.82
CA GLU A 120 -11.42 -21.79 8.79
C GLU A 120 -12.21 -22.99 8.21
N GLU A 121 -12.66 -22.91 6.98
CA GLU A 121 -13.28 -24.05 6.30
C GLU A 121 -12.27 -25.18 6.03
N ARG A 122 -11.05 -24.83 5.68
CA ARG A 122 -9.98 -25.78 5.36
C ARG A 122 -9.55 -26.62 6.57
N LYS A 123 -9.63 -26.07 7.79
CA LYS A 123 -9.41 -26.81 9.03
C LYS A 123 -10.39 -27.98 9.20
N LYS A 124 -11.57 -27.88 8.62
CA LYS A 124 -12.63 -28.89 8.68
C LYS A 124 -12.52 -29.95 7.59
N GLY A 125 -11.74 -29.69 6.52
CA GLY A 125 -11.57 -30.63 5.42
C GLY A 125 -11.27 -29.95 4.08
N VAL A 126 -11.51 -30.68 2.97
CA VAL A 126 -11.29 -30.16 1.62
C VAL A 126 -12.36 -29.14 1.27
N VAL A 127 -11.95 -27.97 0.82
CA VAL A 127 -12.85 -26.93 0.30
C VAL A 127 -12.99 -27.08 -1.21
N SER A 128 -14.21 -27.21 -1.70
CA SER A 128 -14.50 -27.32 -3.14
C SER A 128 -14.37 -25.95 -3.83
N ALA A 129 -14.10 -25.95 -5.14
CA ALA A 129 -14.09 -24.72 -5.94
C ALA A 129 -15.41 -23.93 -5.83
N LYS A 130 -16.56 -24.64 -5.84
CA LYS A 130 -17.87 -24.00 -5.61
C LYS A 130 -17.92 -23.28 -4.26
N ARG A 131 -17.45 -23.94 -3.19
CA ARG A 131 -17.43 -23.32 -1.86
C ARG A 131 -16.48 -22.10 -1.81
N SER A 132 -15.34 -22.16 -2.50
CA SER A 132 -14.43 -21.02 -2.62
C SER A 132 -15.07 -19.83 -3.34
N VAL A 133 -15.84 -20.08 -4.40
CA VAL A 133 -16.64 -19.04 -5.08
C VAL A 133 -17.67 -18.41 -4.12
N ASP A 134 -18.39 -19.23 -3.34
CA ASP A 134 -19.38 -18.71 -2.38
C ASP A 134 -18.73 -17.83 -1.31
N LEU A 135 -17.56 -18.22 -0.80
CA LEU A 135 -16.79 -17.43 0.16
C LEU A 135 -16.30 -16.12 -0.44
N MET A 136 -15.81 -16.15 -1.70
CA MET A 136 -15.36 -14.95 -2.39
C MET A 136 -16.50 -13.97 -2.64
N ARG A 137 -17.66 -14.44 -3.11
CA ARG A 137 -18.84 -13.60 -3.32
C ARG A 137 -19.32 -12.96 -2.02
N LYS A 138 -19.31 -13.72 -0.91
CA LYS A 138 -19.69 -13.19 0.40
C LYS A 138 -18.75 -12.04 0.79
N ALA A 139 -17.44 -12.27 0.77
CA ALA A 139 -16.45 -11.24 1.10
C ALA A 139 -16.55 -10.03 0.17
N TRP A 140 -16.78 -10.26 -1.12
CA TRP A 140 -16.95 -9.18 -2.10
C TRP A 140 -18.18 -8.30 -1.80
N HIS A 141 -19.32 -8.93 -1.53
CA HIS A 141 -20.53 -8.20 -1.21
C HIS A 141 -20.42 -7.41 0.10
N GLU A 142 -19.70 -7.92 1.09
CA GLU A 142 -19.48 -7.26 2.37
C GLU A 142 -18.75 -5.91 2.21
N TRP A 143 -17.80 -5.83 1.28
CA TRP A 143 -16.99 -4.62 1.05
C TRP A 143 -17.50 -3.73 -0.08
N TYR A 144 -18.07 -4.29 -1.12
CA TYR A 144 -18.53 -3.53 -2.29
C TYR A 144 -20.05 -3.32 -2.30
N GLY A 145 -20.82 -4.08 -1.54
CA GLY A 145 -22.29 -4.00 -1.57
C GLY A 145 -22.80 -4.11 -3.00
N ASP A 146 -23.68 -3.20 -3.37
CA ASP A 146 -24.27 -3.09 -4.70
C ASP A 146 -23.50 -2.15 -5.66
N SER A 147 -22.30 -1.70 -5.27
CA SER A 147 -21.50 -0.77 -6.08
C SER A 147 -20.82 -1.42 -7.30
N THR A 148 -20.87 -2.76 -7.40
CA THR A 148 -20.31 -3.52 -8.54
C THR A 148 -21.37 -4.43 -9.15
N VAL A 149 -21.28 -4.66 -10.47
CA VAL A 149 -22.21 -5.53 -11.21
C VAL A 149 -22.05 -7.03 -10.84
N GLY A 150 -20.94 -7.39 -10.21
CA GLY A 150 -20.66 -8.75 -9.74
C GLY A 150 -19.32 -8.84 -9.03
N ALA A 151 -18.99 -10.04 -8.56
CA ALA A 151 -17.74 -10.36 -7.89
C ALA A 151 -16.75 -10.97 -8.88
N ASP A 152 -15.46 -10.86 -8.60
CA ASP A 152 -14.44 -11.69 -9.24
C ASP A 152 -14.40 -13.06 -8.56
N ASP A 153 -15.27 -13.95 -9.00
CA ASP A 153 -15.52 -15.26 -8.41
C ASP A 153 -14.25 -16.14 -8.29
N TYR A 154 -13.28 -15.90 -9.17
CA TYR A 154 -12.06 -16.71 -9.29
C TYR A 154 -10.79 -15.93 -8.92
N LEU A 155 -10.89 -14.77 -8.28
CA LEU A 155 -9.73 -14.00 -7.80
C LEU A 155 -8.73 -14.88 -7.03
N TRP A 156 -9.24 -15.78 -6.21
CA TRP A 156 -8.44 -16.74 -5.43
C TRP A 156 -7.63 -17.71 -6.30
N ALA A 157 -8.09 -18.02 -7.51
CA ALA A 157 -7.45 -19.02 -8.38
C ALA A 157 -6.19 -18.49 -9.07
N TYR A 158 -6.06 -17.19 -9.28
CA TYR A 158 -4.93 -16.60 -9.99
C TYR A 158 -4.11 -15.59 -9.16
N LYS A 159 -4.60 -15.16 -8.00
CA LYS A 159 -3.89 -14.19 -7.15
C LYS A 159 -2.72 -14.86 -6.44
N LEU A 160 -1.51 -14.54 -6.84
CA LEU A 160 -0.27 -15.15 -6.33
C LEU A 160 -0.11 -15.06 -4.81
N HIS A 161 -0.72 -14.07 -4.15
CA HIS A 161 -0.67 -13.90 -2.69
C HIS A 161 -1.19 -15.13 -1.93
N TYR A 162 -2.19 -15.84 -2.47
CA TYR A 162 -2.74 -17.04 -1.83
C TYR A 162 -1.84 -18.30 -1.98
N TYR A 163 -0.80 -18.21 -2.80
CA TYR A 163 0.12 -19.32 -3.06
C TYR A 163 1.50 -19.13 -2.43
N LYS A 164 1.66 -18.05 -1.65
CA LYS A 164 2.86 -17.84 -0.83
C LYS A 164 2.72 -18.63 0.48
N THR A 165 3.55 -19.64 0.65
CA THR A 165 3.50 -20.52 1.83
C THR A 165 4.32 -20.02 3.02
N ASP A 166 5.21 -19.06 2.77
CA ASP A 166 6.08 -18.41 3.74
C ASP A 166 5.47 -17.14 4.37
N GLN A 167 4.38 -16.65 3.80
CA GLN A 167 3.70 -15.42 4.22
C GLN A 167 2.19 -15.61 4.19
N LEU A 168 1.60 -15.89 5.34
CA LEU A 168 0.14 -15.99 5.48
C LEU A 168 -0.49 -14.60 5.55
N ILE A 169 -1.71 -14.49 4.97
CA ILE A 169 -2.53 -13.26 5.02
C ILE A 169 -1.78 -12.03 4.48
N TYR A 170 -1.01 -12.20 3.41
CA TYR A 170 -0.21 -11.14 2.80
C TYR A 170 -1.05 -10.17 1.96
N ASN A 171 -2.13 -9.64 2.53
CA ASN A 171 -2.99 -8.66 1.88
C ASN A 171 -3.13 -7.39 2.74
N TYR A 172 -3.44 -7.49 4.03
CA TYR A 172 -3.66 -6.36 4.92
C TYR A 172 -2.49 -5.35 5.01
N PRO A 173 -1.21 -5.70 4.80
CA PRO A 173 -0.11 -4.73 4.88
C PRO A 173 -0.25 -3.57 3.90
N TYR A 174 -0.88 -3.80 2.76
CA TYR A 174 -1.16 -2.75 1.78
C TYR A 174 -2.17 -1.72 2.29
N THR A 175 -3.21 -2.19 3.00
CA THR A 175 -4.19 -1.30 3.64
C THR A 175 -3.54 -0.46 4.73
N VAL A 176 -2.78 -1.08 5.62
CA VAL A 176 -2.07 -0.38 6.70
C VAL A 176 -1.05 0.61 6.12
N GLY A 177 -0.24 0.19 5.16
CA GLY A 177 0.74 1.05 4.49
C GLY A 177 0.09 2.26 3.82
N TYR A 178 -1.04 2.04 3.11
CA TYR A 178 -1.79 3.12 2.50
C TYR A 178 -2.32 4.11 3.55
N LEU A 179 -2.97 3.64 4.62
CA LEU A 179 -3.51 4.50 5.68
C LEU A 179 -2.39 5.28 6.39
N LEU A 180 -1.30 4.61 6.77
CA LEU A 180 -0.15 5.29 7.36
C LEU A 180 0.45 6.34 6.42
N SER A 181 0.50 6.07 5.10
CA SER A 181 0.98 7.05 4.13
C SER A 181 0.11 8.31 4.09
N GLN A 182 -1.20 8.17 4.22
CA GLN A 182 -2.11 9.32 4.30
C GLN A 182 -1.92 10.09 5.62
N GLY A 183 -1.71 9.38 6.73
CA GLY A 183 -1.34 9.99 8.01
C GLY A 183 0.00 10.75 7.92
N LEU A 184 0.99 10.20 7.24
CA LEU A 184 2.28 10.85 6.99
C LEU A 184 2.16 12.09 6.12
N LEU A 185 1.25 12.13 5.14
CA LEU A 185 0.97 13.37 4.38
C LEU A 185 0.41 14.47 5.28
N THR A 186 -0.48 14.11 6.22
CA THR A 186 -0.98 15.06 7.22
C THR A 186 0.13 15.58 8.12
N GLU A 187 1.05 14.69 8.55
CA GLU A 187 2.21 15.08 9.34
C GLU A 187 3.20 15.94 8.54
N LEU A 188 3.36 15.68 7.24
CA LEU A 188 4.18 16.50 6.35
C LEU A 188 3.67 17.95 6.31
N ASP A 189 2.36 18.13 6.17
CA ASP A 189 1.74 19.47 6.15
C ASP A 189 1.84 20.19 7.51
N ARG A 190 1.71 19.43 8.61
CA ARG A 190 1.74 19.97 9.96
C ARG A 190 3.14 20.35 10.44
N ARG A 191 4.17 19.57 10.07
CA ARG A 191 5.54 19.70 10.60
C ARG A 191 6.48 20.54 9.75
N ASP A 192 6.15 20.74 8.48
CA ASP A 192 6.99 21.47 7.52
C ASP A 192 8.47 21.02 7.59
N ARG A 193 9.37 21.88 8.05
CA ARG A 193 10.82 21.59 8.13
C ARG A 193 11.18 20.48 9.12
N ASP A 194 10.36 20.23 10.12
CA ASP A 194 10.58 19.20 11.15
C ASP A 194 10.05 17.82 10.70
N PHE A 195 9.42 17.72 9.52
CA PHE A 195 8.92 16.46 9.01
C PHE A 195 10.04 15.45 8.73
N MET A 196 11.10 15.84 8.04
CA MET A 196 12.15 14.89 7.67
C MET A 196 12.89 14.27 8.87
N PRO A 197 13.26 15.02 9.93
CA PRO A 197 13.75 14.42 11.15
C PRO A 197 12.78 13.41 11.78
N PHE A 198 11.50 13.75 11.87
CA PHE A 198 10.43 12.86 12.36
C PHE A 198 10.31 11.58 11.51
N TYR A 199 10.18 11.72 10.20
CA TYR A 199 10.01 10.59 9.27
C TYR A 199 11.20 9.62 9.30
N ARG A 200 12.42 10.16 9.33
CA ARG A 200 13.64 9.35 9.43
C ARG A 200 13.72 8.59 10.76
N ALA A 201 13.34 9.23 11.87
CA ALA A 201 13.30 8.59 13.18
C ALA A 201 12.26 7.45 13.20
N MET A 202 11.05 7.71 12.70
CA MET A 202 9.98 6.70 12.61
C MET A 202 10.41 5.49 11.78
N LEU A 203 10.95 5.70 10.57
CA LEU A 203 11.39 4.60 9.71
C LEU A 203 12.53 3.77 10.34
N ARG A 204 13.43 4.40 11.08
CA ARG A 204 14.51 3.68 11.79
C ARG A 204 14.01 2.82 12.94
N ASP A 205 12.85 3.15 13.50
CA ASP A 205 12.25 2.41 14.61
C ASP A 205 11.41 1.18 14.15
N THR A 206 11.05 1.08 12.88
CA THR A 206 10.19 0.01 12.35
C THR A 206 10.73 -1.42 12.56
N GLY A 207 12.04 -1.61 12.62
CA GLY A 207 12.67 -2.91 12.92
C GLY A 207 12.88 -3.18 14.41
N ARG A 208 12.43 -2.28 15.30
CA ARG A 208 12.64 -2.34 16.74
C ARG A 208 11.36 -2.19 17.55
N MET A 209 10.27 -1.82 16.91
CA MET A 209 8.98 -1.51 17.53
C MET A 209 7.84 -2.19 16.79
N THR A 210 6.80 -2.50 17.53
CA THR A 210 5.51 -2.89 16.97
C THR A 210 4.80 -1.70 16.31
N VAL A 211 3.71 -1.96 15.58
CA VAL A 211 2.91 -0.87 14.99
C VAL A 211 2.34 0.04 16.08
N ASP A 212 1.87 -0.55 17.19
CA ASP A 212 1.30 0.21 18.32
C ASP A 212 2.35 1.15 18.92
N GLU A 213 3.56 0.65 19.17
CA GLU A 213 4.67 1.47 19.69
C GLU A 213 5.10 2.57 18.71
N ILE A 214 5.09 2.30 17.40
CA ILE A 214 5.37 3.31 16.35
C ILE A 214 4.31 4.41 16.40
N VAL A 215 3.04 4.03 16.46
CA VAL A 215 1.93 5.00 16.48
C VAL A 215 1.94 5.82 17.77
N GLU A 216 2.13 5.18 18.91
CA GLU A 216 2.23 5.87 20.20
C GLU A 216 3.40 6.85 20.22
N ARG A 217 4.60 6.38 19.87
CA ARG A 217 5.83 7.19 19.96
C ARG A 217 5.88 8.34 18.99
N HIS A 218 5.50 8.11 17.74
CA HIS A 218 5.71 9.07 16.66
C HIS A 218 4.48 9.92 16.33
N PHE A 219 3.28 9.37 16.52
CA PHE A 219 2.03 10.08 16.26
C PHE A 219 1.34 10.56 17.54
N GLY A 220 1.77 10.09 18.71
CA GLY A 220 1.13 10.41 19.99
C GLY A 220 -0.32 9.91 20.08
N SER A 221 -0.59 8.76 19.44
CA SER A 221 -1.93 8.17 19.27
C SER A 221 -1.90 6.67 19.61
N ASN A 222 -3.03 6.00 19.48
CA ASN A 222 -3.17 4.57 19.73
C ASN A 222 -3.65 3.85 18.46
N ALA A 223 -2.87 2.89 17.95
CA ALA A 223 -3.22 2.14 16.75
C ALA A 223 -4.42 1.20 16.93
N SER A 224 -4.78 0.85 18.17
CA SER A 224 -5.97 0.06 18.48
C SER A 224 -7.26 0.90 18.46
N GLU A 225 -7.16 2.23 18.40
CA GLU A 225 -8.29 3.13 18.39
C GLU A 225 -8.70 3.50 16.95
N PRO A 226 -9.97 3.32 16.56
CA PRO A 226 -10.46 3.68 15.23
C PRO A 226 -10.16 5.13 14.84
N ALA A 227 -10.18 6.06 15.81
CA ALA A 227 -9.96 7.48 15.60
C ALA A 227 -8.61 7.80 14.94
N PHE A 228 -7.56 7.03 15.20
CA PHE A 228 -6.27 7.19 14.53
C PHE A 228 -6.40 6.93 13.02
N TRP A 229 -7.01 5.80 12.67
CA TRP A 229 -7.18 5.39 11.26
C TRP A 229 -8.17 6.26 10.50
N GLU A 230 -9.23 6.71 11.18
CA GLU A 230 -10.17 7.71 10.62
C GLU A 230 -9.45 9.02 10.31
N GLY A 231 -8.53 9.44 11.18
CA GLY A 231 -7.64 10.58 10.95
C GLY A 231 -6.81 10.40 9.68
N CYS A 232 -6.22 9.22 9.49
CA CYS A 232 -5.45 8.87 8.30
C CYS A 232 -6.31 8.88 7.03
N MET A 233 -7.57 8.47 7.09
CA MET A 233 -8.47 8.42 5.92
C MET A 233 -8.88 9.80 5.37
N LYS A 234 -8.73 10.87 6.12
CA LYS A 234 -9.16 12.23 5.70
C LYS A 234 -8.51 12.68 4.39
N GLY A 235 -7.25 12.30 4.14
CA GLY A 235 -6.56 12.58 2.88
C GLY A 235 -7.25 11.94 1.68
N ALA A 236 -7.58 10.65 1.77
CA ALA A 236 -8.28 9.93 0.72
C ALA A 236 -9.66 10.53 0.40
N LEU A 237 -10.41 10.96 1.43
CA LEU A 237 -11.68 11.68 1.26
C LEU A 237 -11.50 13.02 0.56
N GLY A 238 -10.40 13.72 0.76
CA GLY A 238 -10.04 14.95 0.04
C GLY A 238 -9.89 14.72 -1.46
N SER A 239 -9.21 13.65 -1.85
CA SER A 239 -9.02 13.26 -3.26
C SER A 239 -10.35 12.89 -3.93
N ILE A 240 -11.25 12.21 -3.23
CA ILE A 240 -12.60 11.90 -3.74
C ILE A 240 -13.36 13.20 -4.04
N ARG A 241 -13.38 14.17 -3.11
CA ARG A 241 -14.05 15.47 -3.31
C ARG A 241 -13.46 16.25 -4.47
N ARG A 242 -12.12 16.29 -4.57
CA ARG A 242 -11.43 16.95 -5.69
C ARG A 242 -11.78 16.31 -7.03
N PHE A 243 -11.78 14.98 -7.11
CA PHE A 243 -12.17 14.26 -8.32
C PHE A 243 -13.63 14.57 -8.72
N ALA A 244 -14.55 14.55 -7.76
CA ALA A 244 -15.97 14.84 -8.02
C ALA A 244 -16.22 16.29 -8.45
N SER A 245 -15.30 17.22 -8.15
CA SER A 245 -15.42 18.63 -8.56
C SER A 245 -14.87 18.93 -9.98
N ILE A 246 -14.09 18.01 -10.55
CA ILE A 246 -13.55 18.17 -11.91
C ILE A 246 -14.62 17.75 -12.93
N ASN A 247 -14.92 18.65 -13.87
CA ASN A 247 -15.80 18.31 -15.00
C ASN A 247 -14.97 17.72 -16.15
N PRO A 248 -15.09 16.40 -16.47
CA PRO A 248 -14.29 15.76 -17.48
C PRO A 248 -14.62 16.22 -18.92
N ASN A 249 -15.67 17.04 -19.09
CA ASN A 249 -16.14 17.54 -20.40
C ASN A 249 -15.73 18.99 -20.68
N ASN A 250 -14.93 19.62 -19.83
CA ASN A 250 -14.36 20.95 -20.08
C ASN A 250 -13.04 20.83 -20.84
#